data_cf01626cf2a9af25db4064fc147eef80
#
_entry.id   cf01626cf2a9af25db4064fc147eef80
#
_cell.length_a   1.000
_cell.length_b   1.000
_cell.length_c   1.000
_cell.angle_alpha   90.00
_cell.angle_beta   90.00
_cell.angle_gamma   90.00
#
_symmetry.space_group_name_H-M   'P 1'
#
loop_
_entity.id
_entity.type
_entity.pdbx_description
1 polymer ?
#
loop_
_entity_poly.entity_id
_entity_poly.type
_entity_poly.pdbx_seq_one_letter_code
_entity_poly.pdbx_strand_id
1 'polypeptide(L)'
;KKHADANVIIKGYASPEGEFDYNRALAQRRTRTLSEYVYCRYPSLKKVPVYIPEGVGEDWEGLRNIIMSSSLPYKEELLSIIDRYRNDVERESAIRKLDDGKIYDTLLKDFYPGLRRTTFSLSFDIRPYTMEELPDIFEMKPDCMSLHEMFLLAEMYASKGKVPVPVYKKAYEQFPGDVVAALNYANALLKYNRDADGALRVLEPIRY
;
A
#
# COMPACT_ATOMS: atom_id res chain seq x y z
N LYS A 1 -10.17 18.01 3.18
CA LYS A 1 -9.05 17.18 3.62
C LYS A 1 -7.85 18.08 3.75
N LYS A 2 -7.39 18.34 4.96
CA LYS A 2 -6.06 18.91 5.18
C LYS A 2 -5.03 17.81 4.90
N HIS A 3 -4.18 18.12 4.00
CA HIS A 3 -3.39 17.28 3.14
C HIS A 3 -2.38 16.43 3.90
N ALA A 4 -2.54 15.17 3.76
CA ALA A 4 -1.42 14.26 3.78
C ALA A 4 -0.45 14.68 2.67
N ASP A 5 0.81 14.73 2.96
CA ASP A 5 1.84 14.85 1.93
C ASP A 5 1.74 13.57 1.09
N ALA A 6 1.23 13.73 -0.12
CA ALA A 6 1.07 12.62 -1.03
C ALA A 6 2.26 12.60 -1.98
N ASN A 7 2.85 11.42 -2.18
CA ASN A 7 3.91 11.19 -3.14
C ASN A 7 3.47 10.12 -4.13
N VAL A 8 3.70 10.41 -5.39
CA VAL A 8 3.51 9.45 -6.48
C VAL A 8 4.89 8.99 -6.93
N ILE A 9 5.11 7.68 -6.91
CA ILE A 9 6.34 7.06 -7.38
C ILE A 9 6.01 6.24 -8.61
N ILE A 10 6.65 6.56 -9.73
CA ILE A 10 6.50 5.83 -10.99
C ILE A 10 7.86 5.26 -11.36
N LYS A 11 7.94 3.93 -11.49
CA LYS A 11 9.15 3.22 -11.85
C LYS A 11 8.92 2.41 -13.12
N GLY A 12 9.70 2.68 -14.16
CA GLY A 12 9.74 1.85 -15.35
C GLY A 12 10.92 0.88 -15.29
N TYR A 13 10.69 -0.33 -15.79
CA TYR A 13 11.67 -1.40 -15.76
C TYR A 13 11.88 -1.98 -17.16
N ALA A 14 13.09 -2.47 -17.40
CA ALA A 14 13.46 -3.34 -18.51
C ALA A 14 13.83 -4.72 -17.98
N SER A 15 13.76 -5.72 -18.83
CA SER A 15 14.28 -7.06 -18.55
C SER A 15 15.80 -7.06 -18.72
N PRO A 16 16.50 -7.96 -18.00
CA PRO A 16 17.96 -8.05 -18.04
C PRO A 16 18.50 -8.72 -19.32
N GLU A 17 18.12 -8.24 -20.48
CA GLU A 17 18.70 -8.67 -21.76
C GLU A 17 19.08 -7.47 -22.59
N GLY A 18 20.22 -7.56 -23.29
CA GLY A 18 20.71 -6.54 -24.20
C GLY A 18 21.61 -5.51 -23.54
N GLU A 19 21.69 -4.32 -24.13
CA GLU A 19 22.61 -3.29 -23.66
C GLU A 19 22.03 -2.50 -22.48
N PHE A 20 22.82 -2.35 -21.42
CA PHE A 20 22.44 -1.64 -20.21
C PHE A 20 21.94 -0.21 -20.46
N ASP A 21 22.67 0.58 -21.27
CA ASP A 21 22.27 1.96 -21.55
C ASP A 21 20.97 2.04 -22.35
N TYR A 22 20.75 1.11 -23.27
CA TYR A 22 19.48 1.00 -23.98
C TYR A 22 18.33 0.67 -23.03
N ASN A 23 18.51 -0.31 -22.15
CA ASN A 23 17.51 -0.72 -21.15
C ASN A 23 17.20 0.40 -20.17
N ARG A 24 18.21 1.14 -19.74
CA ARG A 24 18.04 2.33 -18.90
C ARG A 24 17.21 3.40 -19.60
N ALA A 25 17.53 3.72 -20.86
CA ALA A 25 16.77 4.68 -21.64
C ALA A 25 15.33 4.20 -21.91
N LEU A 26 15.14 2.90 -22.14
CA LEU A 26 13.81 2.30 -22.32
C LEU A 26 12.97 2.39 -21.04
N ALA A 27 13.55 2.09 -19.89
CA ALA A 27 12.89 2.22 -18.59
C ALA A 27 12.46 3.68 -18.33
N GLN A 28 13.33 4.65 -18.62
CA GLN A 28 13.00 6.07 -18.50
C GLN A 28 11.86 6.50 -19.42
N ARG A 29 11.84 6.04 -20.69
CA ARG A 29 10.74 6.31 -21.61
C ARG A 29 9.42 5.75 -21.09
N ARG A 30 9.41 4.49 -20.59
CA ARG A 30 8.23 3.87 -19.98
C ARG A 30 7.70 4.67 -18.79
N THR A 31 8.60 5.10 -17.91
CA THR A 31 8.25 5.94 -16.76
C THR A 31 7.59 7.25 -17.20
N ARG A 32 8.19 7.93 -18.19
CA ARG A 32 7.64 9.18 -18.72
C ARG A 32 6.26 8.98 -19.34
N THR A 33 6.10 7.96 -20.19
CA THR A 33 4.80 7.66 -20.85
C THR A 33 3.69 7.41 -19.83
N LEU A 34 3.96 6.63 -18.76
CA LEU A 34 2.97 6.41 -17.71
C LEU A 34 2.69 7.70 -16.93
N SER A 35 3.72 8.51 -16.64
CA SER A 35 3.54 9.80 -15.95
C SER A 35 2.64 10.73 -16.75
N GLU A 36 2.88 10.86 -18.05
CA GLU A 36 2.08 11.69 -18.95
C GLU A 36 0.63 11.20 -19.02
N TYR A 37 0.41 9.90 -19.13
CA TYR A 37 -0.92 9.29 -19.11
C TYR A 37 -1.66 9.59 -17.80
N VAL A 38 -1.01 9.38 -16.66
CA VAL A 38 -1.58 9.62 -15.33
C VAL A 38 -1.97 11.09 -15.17
N TYR A 39 -1.09 12.02 -15.55
CA TYR A 39 -1.38 13.45 -15.47
C TYR A 39 -2.47 13.91 -16.44
N CYS A 40 -2.57 13.30 -17.59
CA CYS A 40 -3.65 13.56 -18.54
C CYS A 40 -5.00 13.10 -17.96
N ARG A 41 -5.03 11.90 -17.39
CA ARG A 41 -6.25 11.28 -16.86
C ARG A 41 -6.70 11.88 -15.53
N TYR A 42 -5.74 12.31 -14.70
CA TYR A 42 -5.95 12.83 -13.36
C TYR A 42 -5.19 14.15 -13.15
N PRO A 43 -5.65 15.28 -13.72
CA PRO A 43 -4.92 16.55 -13.68
C PRO A 43 -4.63 17.06 -12.26
N SER A 44 -5.45 16.70 -11.28
CA SER A 44 -5.23 17.05 -9.86
C SER A 44 -3.93 16.50 -9.30
N LEU A 45 -3.42 15.40 -9.85
CA LEU A 45 -2.14 14.80 -9.42
C LEU A 45 -0.93 15.64 -9.84
N LYS A 46 -1.07 16.59 -10.74
CA LYS A 46 0.02 17.55 -11.07
C LYS A 46 0.47 18.40 -9.87
N LYS A 47 -0.37 18.49 -8.84
CA LYS A 47 -0.09 19.21 -7.60
C LYS A 47 0.59 18.33 -6.55
N VAL A 48 0.71 17.04 -6.82
CA VAL A 48 1.35 16.07 -5.94
C VAL A 48 2.80 15.90 -6.39
N PRO A 49 3.78 15.93 -5.49
CA PRO A 49 5.15 15.64 -5.84
C PRO A 49 5.25 14.26 -6.50
N VAL A 50 5.90 14.20 -7.65
CA VAL A 50 6.18 12.93 -8.33
C VAL A 50 7.66 12.68 -8.27
N TYR A 51 8.05 11.61 -7.61
CA TYR A 51 9.42 11.15 -7.62
C TYR A 51 9.60 10.14 -8.77
N ILE A 52 10.45 10.50 -9.74
CA ILE A 52 10.87 9.60 -10.81
C ILE A 52 12.31 9.20 -10.51
N PRO A 53 12.56 7.98 -10.03
CA PRO A 53 13.90 7.59 -9.67
C PRO A 53 14.80 7.57 -10.92
N GLU A 54 15.96 8.21 -10.82
CA GLU A 54 17.02 8.07 -11.80
C GLU A 54 17.57 6.63 -11.72
N GLY A 55 17.91 6.07 -12.88
CA GLY A 55 18.64 4.80 -12.95
C GLY A 55 17.81 3.54 -12.82
N VAL A 56 16.50 3.62 -12.88
CA VAL A 56 15.69 2.41 -13.08
C VAL A 56 15.96 1.90 -14.48
N GLY A 57 16.54 0.72 -14.57
CA GLY A 57 16.90 0.03 -15.81
C GLY A 57 16.41 -1.40 -15.73
N GLU A 58 17.33 -2.33 -15.62
CA GLU A 58 17.05 -3.75 -15.52
C GLU A 58 16.47 -4.16 -14.17
N ASP A 59 15.42 -4.97 -14.20
CA ASP A 59 14.66 -5.42 -13.00
C ASP A 59 15.28 -6.68 -12.37
N TRP A 60 16.51 -6.58 -11.92
CA TRP A 60 17.19 -7.70 -11.26
C TRP A 60 16.54 -8.12 -9.97
N GLU A 61 16.00 -7.19 -9.21
CA GLU A 61 15.26 -7.50 -7.99
C GLU A 61 13.95 -8.25 -8.31
N GLY A 62 13.22 -7.80 -9.33
CA GLY A 62 12.02 -8.49 -9.82
C GLY A 62 12.35 -9.90 -10.31
N LEU A 63 13.43 -10.07 -11.06
CA LEU A 63 13.90 -11.38 -11.51
C LEU A 63 14.20 -12.29 -10.30
N ARG A 64 14.96 -11.79 -9.34
CA ARG A 64 15.30 -12.51 -8.11
C ARG A 64 14.04 -13.02 -7.39
N ASN A 65 13.05 -12.14 -7.21
CA ASN A 65 11.80 -12.46 -6.50
C ASN A 65 10.98 -13.53 -7.25
N ILE A 66 10.92 -13.45 -8.57
CA ILE A 66 10.22 -14.46 -9.38
C ILE A 66 10.95 -15.80 -9.31
N ILE A 67 12.28 -15.82 -9.40
CA ILE A 67 13.08 -17.05 -9.27
C ILE A 67 12.89 -17.68 -7.89
N MET A 68 12.87 -16.89 -6.82
CA MET A 68 12.66 -17.39 -5.46
C MET A 68 11.34 -18.15 -5.31
N SER A 69 10.29 -17.72 -5.98
CA SER A 69 8.96 -18.37 -5.96
C SER A 69 8.77 -19.45 -7.01
N SER A 70 9.76 -19.68 -7.88
CA SER A 70 9.70 -20.67 -8.96
C SER A 70 10.25 -22.02 -8.55
N SER A 71 9.95 -23.04 -9.37
CA SER A 71 10.56 -24.38 -9.32
C SER A 71 11.61 -24.60 -10.40
N LEU A 72 12.31 -23.53 -10.82
CA LEU A 72 13.35 -23.62 -11.85
C LEU A 72 14.49 -24.54 -11.46
N PRO A 73 15.02 -25.34 -12.39
CA PRO A 73 16.32 -25.97 -12.23
C PRO A 73 17.40 -24.90 -11.98
N TYR A 74 18.44 -25.24 -11.26
CA TYR A 74 19.56 -24.32 -10.94
C TYR A 74 19.13 -23.03 -10.21
N LYS A 75 18.02 -23.09 -9.47
CA LYS A 75 17.47 -21.95 -8.73
C LYS A 75 18.49 -21.31 -7.78
N GLU A 76 19.17 -22.13 -6.97
CA GLU A 76 20.13 -21.66 -5.99
C GLU A 76 21.37 -21.04 -6.65
N GLU A 77 21.84 -21.62 -7.77
CA GLU A 77 22.93 -21.09 -8.55
C GLU A 77 22.56 -19.75 -9.20
N LEU A 78 21.35 -19.64 -9.76
CA LEU A 78 20.84 -18.37 -10.32
C LEU A 78 20.78 -17.28 -9.26
N LEU A 79 20.22 -17.57 -8.09
CA LEU A 79 20.16 -16.61 -6.98
C LEU A 79 21.55 -16.19 -6.52
N SER A 80 22.48 -17.17 -6.43
CA SER A 80 23.87 -16.90 -6.08
C SER A 80 24.55 -15.98 -7.11
N ILE A 81 24.30 -16.18 -8.40
CA ILE A 81 24.83 -15.30 -9.46
C ILE A 81 24.26 -13.90 -9.32
N ILE A 82 22.94 -13.76 -9.16
CA ILE A 82 22.27 -12.46 -9.03
C ILE A 82 22.80 -11.68 -7.81
N ASP A 83 23.01 -12.36 -6.69
CA ASP A 83 23.47 -11.74 -5.45
C ASP A 83 24.98 -11.43 -5.45
N ARG A 84 25.79 -12.25 -6.13
CA ARG A 84 27.26 -12.14 -6.15
C ARG A 84 27.78 -11.05 -7.07
N TYR A 85 27.24 -10.97 -8.29
CA TYR A 85 27.73 -10.04 -9.31
C TYR A 85 27.04 -8.68 -9.19
N ARG A 86 27.82 -7.63 -9.02
CA ARG A 86 27.31 -6.25 -9.00
C ARG A 86 27.20 -5.60 -10.38
N ASN A 87 28.01 -6.10 -11.32
CA ASN A 87 28.00 -5.64 -12.70
C ASN A 87 27.00 -6.46 -13.50
N ASP A 88 26.08 -5.79 -14.18
CA ASP A 88 24.98 -6.43 -14.91
C ASP A 88 25.48 -7.26 -16.10
N VAL A 89 26.54 -6.82 -16.81
CA VAL A 89 27.15 -7.56 -17.92
C VAL A 89 27.80 -8.87 -17.44
N GLU A 90 28.50 -8.82 -16.31
CA GLU A 90 29.11 -10.03 -15.72
C GLU A 90 28.04 -10.99 -15.23
N ARG A 91 26.98 -10.46 -14.62
CA ARG A 91 25.84 -11.23 -14.13
C ARG A 91 25.13 -11.95 -15.26
N GLU A 92 24.78 -11.22 -16.35
CA GLU A 92 24.17 -11.81 -17.54
C GLU A 92 25.09 -12.87 -18.19
N SER A 93 26.37 -12.57 -18.33
CA SER A 93 27.35 -13.52 -18.87
C SER A 93 27.45 -14.81 -18.04
N ALA A 94 27.38 -14.71 -16.70
CA ALA A 94 27.38 -15.87 -15.83
C ALA A 94 26.10 -16.71 -15.98
N ILE A 95 24.94 -16.07 -16.08
CA ILE A 95 23.65 -16.75 -16.30
C ILE A 95 23.64 -17.46 -17.66
N ARG A 96 24.19 -16.85 -18.73
CA ARG A 96 24.28 -17.46 -20.07
C ARG A 96 25.11 -18.72 -20.12
N LYS A 97 26.00 -18.94 -19.16
CA LYS A 97 26.85 -20.15 -19.06
C LYS A 97 26.19 -21.30 -18.32
N LEU A 98 25.08 -21.05 -17.61
CA LEU A 98 24.38 -22.11 -16.89
C LEU A 98 23.69 -23.06 -17.86
N ASP A 99 23.95 -24.36 -17.68
CA ASP A 99 23.37 -25.44 -18.47
C ASP A 99 23.42 -25.18 -19.99
N ASP A 100 24.61 -24.77 -20.48
CA ASP A 100 24.85 -24.47 -21.89
C ASP A 100 23.86 -23.49 -22.51
N GLY A 101 23.35 -22.53 -21.72
CA GLY A 101 22.43 -21.49 -22.15
C GLY A 101 20.94 -21.83 -22.03
N LYS A 102 20.56 -23.07 -21.74
CA LYS A 102 19.15 -23.48 -21.67
C LYS A 102 18.37 -22.72 -20.60
N ILE A 103 19.02 -22.44 -19.46
CA ILE A 103 18.42 -21.65 -18.38
C ILE A 103 18.16 -20.23 -18.86
N TYR A 104 19.11 -19.62 -19.57
CA TYR A 104 18.95 -18.27 -20.12
C TYR A 104 17.79 -18.22 -21.12
N ASP A 105 17.68 -19.22 -22.00
CA ASP A 105 16.56 -19.30 -22.97
C ASP A 105 15.20 -19.42 -22.25
N THR A 106 15.16 -20.18 -21.16
CA THR A 106 13.96 -20.28 -20.31
C THR A 106 13.61 -18.92 -19.67
N LEU A 107 14.61 -18.21 -19.14
CA LEU A 107 14.41 -16.89 -18.58
C LEU A 107 13.89 -15.89 -19.63
N LEU A 108 14.47 -15.88 -20.83
CA LEU A 108 14.04 -15.02 -21.94
C LEU A 108 12.57 -15.24 -22.31
N LYS A 109 12.15 -16.50 -22.35
CA LYS A 109 10.82 -16.88 -22.81
C LYS A 109 9.75 -16.68 -21.73
N ASP A 110 10.02 -17.16 -20.53
CA ASP A 110 8.98 -17.35 -19.52
C ASP A 110 9.02 -16.30 -18.38
N PHE A 111 10.18 -15.67 -18.13
CA PHE A 111 10.35 -14.77 -16.99
C PHE A 111 10.54 -13.31 -17.39
N TYR A 112 11.41 -13.02 -18.36
CA TYR A 112 11.74 -11.67 -18.76
C TYR A 112 10.57 -10.84 -19.29
N PRO A 113 9.56 -11.42 -19.99
CA PRO A 113 8.38 -10.64 -20.38
C PRO A 113 7.65 -9.98 -19.21
N GLY A 114 7.58 -10.66 -18.05
CA GLY A 114 6.96 -10.14 -16.83
C GLY A 114 7.74 -8.98 -16.18
N LEU A 115 9.02 -8.84 -16.48
CA LEU A 115 9.89 -7.77 -15.96
C LEU A 115 9.78 -6.46 -16.76
N ARG A 116 9.21 -6.51 -17.97
CA ARG A 116 8.99 -5.36 -18.85
C ARG A 116 7.77 -4.58 -18.40
N ARG A 117 7.84 -3.96 -17.22
CA ARG A 117 6.69 -3.35 -16.55
C ARG A 117 6.96 -1.90 -16.14
N THR A 118 5.89 -1.22 -15.78
CA THR A 118 5.95 0.05 -15.08
C THR A 118 5.07 -0.06 -13.84
N THR A 119 5.58 0.37 -12.70
CA THR A 119 4.84 0.39 -11.45
C THR A 119 4.42 1.81 -11.10
N PHE A 120 3.24 1.92 -10.51
CA PHE A 120 2.72 3.15 -9.95
C PHE A 120 2.43 2.91 -8.47
N SER A 121 3.01 3.75 -7.61
CA SER A 121 2.77 3.71 -6.18
C SER A 121 2.35 5.09 -5.70
N LEU A 122 1.27 5.13 -4.95
CA LEU A 122 0.82 6.33 -4.26
C LEU A 122 1.02 6.12 -2.76
N SER A 123 1.90 6.91 -2.16
CA SER A 123 2.04 6.98 -0.72
C SER A 123 1.51 8.31 -0.22
N PHE A 124 0.86 8.30 0.92
CA PHE A 124 0.37 9.50 1.57
C PHE A 124 0.43 9.32 3.09
N ASP A 125 0.85 10.37 3.76
CA ASP A 125 0.80 10.43 5.21
C ASP A 125 -0.56 10.97 5.64
N ILE A 126 -1.31 10.20 6.41
CA ILE A 126 -2.58 10.64 6.98
C ILE A 126 -2.28 11.29 8.31
N ARG A 127 -2.41 12.61 8.38
CA ARG A 127 -2.38 13.33 9.65
C ARG A 127 -3.66 13.01 10.44
N PRO A 128 -3.55 12.60 11.71
CA PRO A 128 -4.72 12.50 12.58
C PRO A 128 -5.47 13.84 12.66
N TYR A 129 -6.78 13.78 12.83
CA TYR A 129 -7.56 14.99 13.06
C TYR A 129 -7.24 15.58 14.46
N THR A 130 -7.20 16.91 14.55
CA THR A 130 -7.08 17.57 15.85
C THR A 130 -8.40 17.48 16.64
N MET A 131 -8.32 17.66 17.95
CA MET A 131 -9.51 17.61 18.80
C MET A 131 -10.58 18.62 18.40
N GLU A 132 -10.18 19.77 17.84
CA GLU A 132 -11.09 20.81 17.36
C GLU A 132 -11.79 20.40 16.03
N GLU A 133 -11.13 19.59 15.22
CA GLU A 133 -11.66 19.14 13.94
C GLU A 133 -12.63 17.95 14.09
N LEU A 134 -12.47 17.13 15.13
CA LEU A 134 -13.25 15.89 15.32
C LEU A 134 -14.77 16.09 15.26
N PRO A 135 -15.37 17.10 15.88
CA PRO A 135 -16.83 17.30 15.81
C PRO A 135 -17.32 17.55 14.37
N ASP A 136 -16.64 18.41 13.63
CA ASP A 136 -17.01 18.76 12.27
C ASP A 136 -16.86 17.57 11.31
N ILE A 137 -15.79 16.79 11.50
CA ILE A 137 -15.56 15.57 10.72
C ILE A 137 -16.60 14.51 11.04
N PHE A 138 -17.00 14.37 12.29
CA PHE A 138 -18.05 13.43 12.70
C PHE A 138 -19.39 13.77 12.06
N GLU A 139 -19.74 15.05 11.96
CA GLU A 139 -20.99 15.48 11.33
C GLU A 139 -20.95 15.33 9.80
N MET A 140 -19.82 15.69 9.15
CA MET A 140 -19.74 15.73 7.69
C MET A 140 -19.33 14.40 7.07
N LYS A 141 -18.37 13.69 7.65
CA LYS A 141 -17.72 12.49 7.09
C LYS A 141 -17.21 11.53 8.17
N PRO A 142 -18.08 10.98 9.01
CA PRO A 142 -17.68 10.08 10.09
C PRO A 142 -16.89 8.85 9.60
N ASP A 143 -17.17 8.39 8.39
CA ASP A 143 -16.48 7.24 7.78
C ASP A 143 -14.97 7.49 7.51
N CYS A 144 -14.52 8.75 7.60
CA CYS A 144 -13.11 9.10 7.49
C CYS A 144 -12.36 9.06 8.83
N MET A 145 -13.05 8.80 9.93
CA MET A 145 -12.47 8.75 11.27
C MET A 145 -11.99 7.32 11.60
N SER A 146 -10.84 7.25 12.24
CA SER A 146 -10.38 6.01 12.89
C SER A 146 -11.17 5.73 14.17
N LEU A 147 -11.15 4.48 14.61
CA LEU A 147 -11.79 4.09 15.88
C LEU A 147 -11.26 4.90 17.07
N HIS A 148 -9.94 5.14 17.10
CA HIS A 148 -9.31 5.95 18.15
C HIS A 148 -9.82 7.39 18.15
N GLU A 149 -9.95 8.04 17.00
CA GLU A 149 -10.48 9.40 16.88
C GLU A 149 -11.94 9.49 17.32
N MET A 150 -12.75 8.45 17.05
CA MET A 150 -14.11 8.38 17.56
C MET A 150 -14.14 8.27 19.08
N PHE A 151 -13.25 7.50 19.70
CA PHE A 151 -13.17 7.41 21.15
C PHE A 151 -12.73 8.73 21.78
N LEU A 152 -11.73 9.41 21.21
CA LEU A 152 -11.33 10.75 21.65
C LEU A 152 -12.50 11.75 21.60
N LEU A 153 -13.28 11.73 20.49
CA LEU A 153 -14.46 12.57 20.37
C LEU A 153 -15.52 12.25 21.43
N ALA A 154 -15.77 10.97 21.67
CA ALA A 154 -16.73 10.54 22.67
C ALA A 154 -16.33 10.97 24.08
N GLU A 155 -15.06 10.85 24.44
CA GLU A 155 -14.49 11.34 25.71
C GLU A 155 -14.62 12.87 25.84
N MET A 156 -14.29 13.60 24.76
CA MET A 156 -14.46 15.05 24.74
C MET A 156 -15.93 15.46 24.91
N TYR A 157 -16.88 14.75 24.31
CA TYR A 157 -18.29 15.02 24.50
C TYR A 157 -18.71 14.77 25.96
N ALA A 158 -18.30 13.64 26.51
CA ALA A 158 -18.60 13.30 27.92
C ALA A 158 -18.02 14.34 28.88
N SER A 159 -16.79 14.82 28.67
CA SER A 159 -16.16 15.85 29.52
C SER A 159 -16.88 17.21 29.45
N LYS A 160 -17.52 17.50 28.32
CA LYS A 160 -18.33 18.71 28.10
C LYS A 160 -19.81 18.53 28.47
N GLY A 161 -20.18 17.41 29.13
CA GLY A 161 -21.57 17.11 29.53
C GLY A 161 -22.50 16.73 28.36
N LYS A 162 -21.94 16.49 27.15
CA LYS A 162 -22.70 15.98 26.01
C LYS A 162 -22.79 14.45 26.07
N VAL A 163 -23.90 13.90 25.60
CA VAL A 163 -24.12 12.45 25.54
C VAL A 163 -23.36 11.84 24.36
N PRO A 164 -22.38 10.96 24.58
CA PRO A 164 -21.52 10.43 23.52
C PRO A 164 -22.09 9.20 22.79
N VAL A 165 -23.30 8.75 23.12
CA VAL A 165 -23.94 7.54 22.56
C VAL A 165 -23.93 7.51 21.03
N PRO A 166 -24.23 8.61 20.29
CA PRO A 166 -24.19 8.59 18.84
C PRO A 166 -22.81 8.28 18.26
N VAL A 167 -21.74 8.74 18.95
CA VAL A 167 -20.34 8.50 18.51
C VAL A 167 -19.97 7.04 18.72
N TYR A 168 -20.27 6.46 19.88
CA TYR A 168 -20.03 5.05 20.15
C TYR A 168 -20.87 4.12 19.26
N LYS A 169 -22.11 4.51 18.95
CA LYS A 169 -22.95 3.79 18.00
C LYS A 169 -22.30 3.75 16.62
N LYS A 170 -21.84 4.90 16.11
CA LYS A 170 -21.18 4.99 14.80
C LYS A 170 -19.87 4.19 14.77
N ALA A 171 -19.09 4.21 15.85
CA ALA A 171 -17.89 3.38 15.98
C ALA A 171 -18.21 1.88 15.88
N TYR A 172 -19.23 1.41 16.58
CA TYR A 172 -19.68 0.03 16.52
C TYR A 172 -20.15 -0.39 15.12
N GLU A 173 -20.89 0.47 14.43
CA GLU A 173 -21.40 0.23 13.07
C GLU A 173 -20.27 0.23 12.02
N GLN A 174 -19.27 1.08 12.19
CA GLN A 174 -18.18 1.24 11.23
C GLN A 174 -17.08 0.20 11.40
N PHE A 175 -16.88 -0.32 12.61
CA PHE A 175 -15.86 -1.32 12.94
C PHE A 175 -16.52 -2.62 13.46
N PRO A 176 -17.27 -3.33 12.60
CA PRO A 176 -17.98 -4.54 13.00
C PRO A 176 -16.99 -5.61 13.45
N GLY A 177 -17.29 -6.24 14.59
CA GLY A 177 -16.43 -7.26 15.19
C GLY A 177 -15.33 -6.72 16.11
N ASP A 178 -15.14 -5.40 16.21
CA ASP A 178 -14.25 -4.82 17.20
C ASP A 178 -14.90 -4.88 18.60
N VAL A 179 -14.27 -5.66 19.48
CA VAL A 179 -14.75 -5.93 20.83
C VAL A 179 -14.81 -4.64 21.66
N VAL A 180 -13.82 -3.76 21.51
CA VAL A 180 -13.74 -2.50 22.26
C VAL A 180 -14.84 -1.53 21.83
N ALA A 181 -15.13 -1.46 20.51
CA ALA A 181 -16.25 -0.66 20.00
C ALA A 181 -17.59 -1.15 20.53
N ALA A 182 -17.81 -2.47 20.54
CA ALA A 182 -19.03 -3.07 21.07
C ALA A 182 -19.19 -2.82 22.58
N LEU A 183 -18.12 -3.03 23.37
CA LEU A 183 -18.14 -2.79 24.81
C LEU A 183 -18.41 -1.32 25.17
N ASN A 184 -17.76 -0.40 24.46
CA ASN A 184 -17.96 1.03 24.69
C ASN A 184 -19.38 1.48 24.33
N TYR A 185 -19.94 0.96 23.23
CA TYR A 185 -21.33 1.27 22.86
C TYR A 185 -22.33 0.69 23.86
N ALA A 186 -22.17 -0.58 24.25
CA ALA A 186 -23.04 -1.19 25.29
C ALA A 186 -22.98 -0.44 26.62
N ASN A 187 -21.77 -0.06 27.06
CA ASN A 187 -21.61 0.75 28.27
C ASN A 187 -22.27 2.12 28.16
N ALA A 188 -22.17 2.76 26.99
CA ALA A 188 -22.84 4.04 26.77
C ALA A 188 -24.37 3.92 26.79
N LEU A 189 -24.94 2.85 26.23
CA LEU A 189 -26.38 2.55 26.34
C LEU A 189 -26.84 2.39 27.77
N LEU A 190 -26.08 1.64 28.58
CA LEU A 190 -26.41 1.48 30.02
C LEU A 190 -26.30 2.79 30.77
N LYS A 191 -25.19 3.52 30.58
CA LYS A 191 -24.89 4.71 31.38
C LYS A 191 -25.79 5.90 31.08
N TYR A 192 -26.03 6.16 29.78
CA TYR A 192 -26.70 7.38 29.35
C TYR A 192 -28.17 7.16 28.97
N ASN A 193 -28.52 6.01 28.40
CA ASN A 193 -29.85 5.71 27.93
C ASN A 193 -30.63 4.80 28.89
N ARG A 194 -29.95 4.15 29.85
CA ARG A 194 -30.50 3.11 30.73
C ARG A 194 -31.13 1.94 29.96
N ASP A 195 -30.58 1.66 28.75
CA ASP A 195 -31.06 0.64 27.84
C ASP A 195 -30.26 -0.66 28.02
N ALA A 196 -30.70 -1.49 28.95
CA ALA A 196 -30.07 -2.77 29.26
C ALA A 196 -30.27 -3.78 28.11
N ASP A 197 -31.44 -3.79 27.49
CA ASP A 197 -31.76 -4.71 26.41
C ASP A 197 -30.96 -4.36 25.15
N GLY A 198 -30.80 -3.08 24.86
CA GLY A 198 -29.92 -2.62 23.76
C GLY A 198 -28.47 -3.01 24.00
N ALA A 199 -27.95 -2.84 25.20
CA ALA A 199 -26.60 -3.23 25.56
C ALA A 199 -26.38 -4.74 25.40
N LEU A 200 -27.33 -5.57 25.83
CA LEU A 200 -27.26 -7.03 25.65
C LEU A 200 -27.21 -7.43 24.16
N ARG A 201 -28.06 -6.84 23.32
CA ARG A 201 -28.04 -7.08 21.88
C ARG A 201 -26.71 -6.74 21.22
N VAL A 202 -26.06 -5.67 21.67
CA VAL A 202 -24.73 -5.28 21.15
C VAL A 202 -23.65 -6.28 21.54
N LEU A 203 -23.75 -6.86 22.76
CA LEU A 203 -22.74 -7.77 23.30
C LEU A 203 -22.94 -9.23 22.85
N GLU A 204 -24.15 -9.62 22.46
CA GLU A 204 -24.48 -11.01 22.09
C GLU A 204 -23.55 -11.58 21.00
N PRO A 205 -23.22 -10.84 19.90
CA PRO A 205 -22.33 -11.36 18.85
C PRO A 205 -20.89 -11.60 19.29
N ILE A 206 -20.44 -10.99 20.40
CA ILE A 206 -19.08 -11.13 20.94
C ILE A 206 -19.01 -12.03 22.18
N ARG A 207 -20.09 -12.71 22.49
CA ARG A 207 -20.17 -13.68 23.58
C ARG A 207 -19.53 -15.00 23.13
N TYR A 208 -18.50 -15.43 23.83
CA TYR A 208 -17.87 -16.75 23.67
C TYR A 208 -18.44 -17.75 24.68
#